data_c2ad29fdf7e22e00a02db9fbbf31b1c5
#
_entry.id   c2ad29fdf7e22e00a02db9fbbf31b1c5
#
_cell.length_a   1.000
_cell.length_b   1.000
_cell.length_c   1.000
_cell.angle_alpha   90.00
_cell.angle_beta   90.00
_cell.angle_gamma   90.00
#
_symmetry.space_group_name_H-M   'P 1'
#
loop_
_entity.id
_entity.type
_entity.pdbx_description
1 polymer ?
#
loop_
_entity_poly.entity_id
_entity_poly.type
_entity_poly.pdbx_seq_one_letter_code
_entity_poly.pdbx_strand_id
1 'polypeptide(L)'
;MATKTEAKFKEVKPKVVAEEAVVEKPAKKVAKGLAVPMINLKGENVGNQELPELVFGVKPNKSVLSQALRVYFNNQQSHWGNTKTRGEVDGSTKKIYRQKGTGGARHGSKRAPIFVKGGIALGPKFRKASLDLPQKMKTAALISALSQKVLEGEVMVVSGLDKATGKTKEIAHLVKALNKKSVLVITDGSEKSANLAVRNLSAINMLQAVNLNAYQTVNCQSLLLTPEAVNKLIARVEGKLNQEETANA
;
A
#
# COMPACT_ATOMS: atom_id res chain seq x y z
N MET A 1 9.55 -16.33 70.04
CA MET A 1 8.89 -17.48 69.40
C MET A 1 8.71 -17.13 67.95
N ALA A 2 9.55 -17.70 67.10
CA ALA A 2 9.51 -17.45 65.65
C ALA A 2 8.86 -18.67 64.99
N THR A 3 7.77 -18.47 64.31
CA THR A 3 7.11 -19.51 63.49
C THR A 3 7.54 -19.33 62.03
N LYS A 4 8.38 -20.26 61.57
CA LYS A 4 8.73 -20.49 60.16
C LYS A 4 7.48 -20.99 59.41
N THR A 5 7.08 -20.29 58.38
CA THR A 5 6.12 -20.78 57.39
C THR A 5 6.89 -21.15 56.11
N GLU A 6 7.13 -22.44 55.93
CA GLU A 6 7.73 -22.98 54.71
C GLU A 6 6.67 -23.01 53.57
N ALA A 7 6.84 -22.18 52.56
CA ALA A 7 6.04 -22.22 51.35
C ALA A 7 6.56 -23.33 50.42
N LYS A 8 5.82 -24.42 50.30
CA LYS A 8 6.07 -25.49 49.32
C LYS A 8 5.87 -24.97 47.90
N PHE A 9 6.97 -24.78 47.16
CA PHE A 9 6.95 -24.61 45.71
C PHE A 9 6.52 -25.94 45.09
N LYS A 10 5.34 -25.95 44.45
CA LYS A 10 4.92 -27.02 43.56
C LYS A 10 5.63 -26.85 42.22
N GLU A 11 6.50 -27.79 41.84
CA GLU A 11 7.07 -27.92 40.52
C GLU A 11 5.93 -28.15 39.50
N VAL A 12 5.74 -27.17 38.63
CA VAL A 12 4.88 -27.29 37.43
C VAL A 12 5.72 -27.95 36.33
N LYS A 13 5.48 -29.22 36.07
CA LYS A 13 6.04 -29.92 34.91
C LYS A 13 5.55 -29.23 33.61
N PRO A 14 6.46 -28.97 32.65
CA PRO A 14 6.03 -28.42 31.38
C PRO A 14 5.16 -29.44 30.63
N LYS A 15 3.92 -29.05 30.29
CA LYS A 15 3.08 -29.77 29.34
C LYS A 15 3.76 -29.72 28.00
N VAL A 16 4.16 -30.87 27.50
CA VAL A 16 4.56 -31.09 26.11
C VAL A 16 3.36 -30.69 25.25
N VAL A 17 3.47 -29.57 24.57
CA VAL A 17 2.52 -29.14 23.54
C VAL A 17 2.76 -30.10 22.36
N ALA A 18 1.75 -30.92 22.06
CA ALA A 18 1.77 -31.77 20.88
C ALA A 18 1.95 -30.85 19.64
N GLU A 19 2.96 -31.16 18.83
CA GLU A 19 3.14 -30.60 17.50
C GLU A 19 1.88 -30.86 16.69
N GLU A 20 1.07 -29.79 16.49
CA GLU A 20 0.03 -29.82 15.48
C GLU A 20 0.74 -30.00 14.13
N ALA A 21 0.52 -31.12 13.51
CA ALA A 21 0.98 -31.44 12.16
C ALA A 21 0.51 -30.31 11.25
N VAL A 22 1.47 -29.52 10.76
CA VAL A 22 1.27 -28.56 9.68
C VAL A 22 0.80 -29.37 8.48
N VAL A 23 -0.49 -29.32 8.20
CA VAL A 23 -1.09 -29.86 6.99
C VAL A 23 -0.49 -29.07 5.83
N GLU A 24 0.55 -29.61 5.23
CA GLU A 24 1.10 -29.11 3.98
C GLU A 24 -0.02 -29.18 2.93
N LYS A 25 -0.55 -28.01 2.59
CA LYS A 25 -1.44 -27.88 1.43
C LYS A 25 -0.69 -28.40 0.21
N PRO A 26 -1.26 -29.35 -0.56
CA PRO A 26 -0.58 -29.92 -1.71
C PRO A 26 -0.14 -28.77 -2.64
N ALA A 27 1.16 -28.68 -2.89
CA ALA A 27 1.72 -27.77 -3.86
C ALA A 27 1.06 -28.06 -5.21
N LYS A 28 0.19 -27.17 -5.65
CA LYS A 28 -0.40 -27.24 -7.00
C LYS A 28 0.77 -27.19 -7.97
N LYS A 29 1.02 -28.32 -8.67
CA LYS A 29 1.98 -28.42 -9.76
C LYS A 29 1.64 -27.33 -10.77
N VAL A 30 2.47 -26.30 -10.84
CA VAL A 30 2.37 -25.24 -11.84
C VAL A 30 2.66 -25.89 -13.19
N ALA A 31 1.64 -25.99 -14.02
CA ALA A 31 1.78 -26.48 -15.39
C ALA A 31 2.74 -25.55 -16.15
N LYS A 32 3.54 -26.11 -17.05
CA LYS A 32 4.40 -25.37 -17.99
C LYS A 32 3.53 -24.40 -18.79
N GLY A 33 3.76 -23.09 -18.60
CA GLY A 33 2.94 -21.98 -19.10
C GLY A 33 2.16 -21.38 -17.95
N LEU A 34 2.32 -20.08 -17.72
CA LEU A 34 1.57 -19.33 -16.72
C LEU A 34 0.13 -19.07 -17.21
N ALA A 35 -0.64 -20.15 -17.37
CA ALA A 35 -2.02 -20.10 -17.80
C ALA A 35 -2.91 -19.65 -16.62
N VAL A 36 -3.62 -18.55 -16.80
CA VAL A 36 -4.51 -17.95 -15.81
C VAL A 36 -5.94 -18.02 -16.34
N PRO A 37 -6.95 -18.32 -15.49
CA PRO A 37 -8.35 -18.41 -15.91
C PRO A 37 -8.87 -17.07 -16.41
N MET A 38 -9.58 -17.09 -17.54
CA MET A 38 -10.28 -15.95 -18.11
C MET A 38 -11.76 -16.05 -17.74
N ILE A 39 -12.31 -15.00 -17.16
CA ILE A 39 -13.70 -14.92 -16.71
C ILE A 39 -14.48 -13.83 -17.44
N ASN A 40 -15.77 -14.02 -17.59
CA ASN A 40 -16.71 -13.00 -18.06
C ASN A 40 -17.19 -12.09 -16.93
N LEU A 41 -17.92 -11.01 -17.25
CA LEU A 41 -18.62 -10.15 -16.28
C LEU A 41 -19.62 -10.90 -15.38
N LYS A 42 -20.10 -12.07 -15.79
CA LYS A 42 -20.96 -12.94 -15.00
C LYS A 42 -20.20 -13.83 -14.00
N GLY A 43 -18.86 -13.87 -14.08
CA GLY A 43 -18.02 -14.73 -13.26
C GLY A 43 -17.85 -16.15 -13.81
N GLU A 44 -18.30 -16.43 -15.04
CA GLU A 44 -18.14 -17.71 -15.71
C GLU A 44 -16.75 -17.82 -16.32
N ASN A 45 -16.15 -19.00 -16.26
CA ASN A 45 -14.84 -19.26 -16.88
C ASN A 45 -15.03 -19.47 -18.39
N VAL A 46 -14.38 -18.63 -19.20
CA VAL A 46 -14.44 -18.67 -20.68
C VAL A 46 -13.28 -19.43 -21.28
N GLY A 47 -12.16 -19.52 -20.55
CA GLY A 47 -10.94 -20.12 -21.04
C GLY A 47 -9.74 -19.81 -20.18
N ASN A 48 -8.56 -20.01 -20.73
CA ASN A 48 -7.30 -19.67 -20.08
C ASN A 48 -6.53 -18.71 -20.98
N GLN A 49 -5.88 -17.73 -20.38
CA GLN A 49 -4.94 -16.83 -21.05
C GLN A 49 -3.53 -17.09 -20.54
N GLU A 50 -2.58 -17.18 -21.47
CA GLU A 50 -1.17 -17.28 -21.14
C GLU A 50 -0.60 -15.91 -20.79
N LEU A 51 0.12 -15.84 -19.65
CA LEU A 51 0.81 -14.66 -19.20
C LEU A 51 2.31 -14.75 -19.51
N PRO A 52 2.97 -13.63 -19.87
CA PRO A 52 4.39 -13.63 -20.17
C PRO A 52 5.23 -13.91 -18.93
N GLU A 53 6.17 -14.83 -19.03
CA GLU A 53 7.06 -15.24 -17.94
C GLU A 53 7.95 -14.07 -17.46
N LEU A 54 8.28 -13.13 -18.35
CA LEU A 54 9.12 -11.97 -18.06
C LEU A 54 8.56 -11.09 -16.92
N VAL A 55 7.23 -11.00 -16.81
CA VAL A 55 6.54 -10.15 -15.81
C VAL A 55 5.95 -10.98 -14.68
N PHE A 56 5.46 -12.18 -14.96
CA PHE A 56 4.68 -12.96 -14.03
C PHE A 56 5.38 -14.24 -13.54
N GLY A 57 6.48 -14.67 -14.21
CA GLY A 57 7.20 -15.90 -13.91
C GLY A 57 8.48 -15.74 -13.08
N VAL A 58 8.81 -14.53 -12.67
CA VAL A 58 10.06 -14.23 -11.96
C VAL A 58 9.98 -14.68 -10.51
N LYS A 59 11.05 -15.25 -9.97
CA LYS A 59 11.13 -15.60 -8.54
C LYS A 59 10.98 -14.33 -7.67
N PRO A 60 9.99 -14.26 -6.77
CA PRO A 60 9.75 -13.08 -5.95
C PRO A 60 10.91 -12.75 -5.02
N ASN A 61 11.39 -11.50 -5.05
CA ASN A 61 12.39 -11.01 -4.12
C ASN A 61 11.73 -10.29 -2.93
N LYS A 62 11.63 -11.00 -1.80
CA LYS A 62 10.97 -10.49 -0.58
C LYS A 62 11.64 -9.24 0.00
N SER A 63 12.96 -9.11 -0.09
CA SER A 63 13.69 -7.96 0.46
C SER A 63 13.35 -6.68 -0.29
N VAL A 64 13.39 -6.70 -1.63
CA VAL A 64 13.04 -5.55 -2.47
C VAL A 64 11.57 -5.19 -2.30
N LEU A 65 10.68 -6.18 -2.22
CA LEU A 65 9.27 -5.98 -2.00
C LEU A 65 8.99 -5.31 -0.65
N SER A 66 9.60 -5.81 0.45
CA SER A 66 9.45 -5.22 1.78
C SER A 66 9.93 -3.77 1.83
N GLN A 67 11.05 -3.47 1.18
CA GLN A 67 11.57 -2.11 1.11
C GLN A 67 10.63 -1.19 0.33
N ALA A 68 10.09 -1.63 -0.80
CA ALA A 68 9.13 -0.87 -1.59
C ALA A 68 7.84 -0.60 -0.78
N LEU A 69 7.28 -1.62 -0.12
CA LEU A 69 6.09 -1.48 0.72
C LEU A 69 6.31 -0.47 1.86
N ARG A 70 7.48 -0.53 2.53
CA ARG A 70 7.84 0.42 3.57
C ARG A 70 7.85 1.86 3.06
N VAL A 71 8.43 2.10 1.87
CA VAL A 71 8.49 3.43 1.26
C VAL A 71 7.10 3.94 0.90
N TYR A 72 6.25 3.11 0.27
CA TYR A 72 4.87 3.49 -0.05
C TYR A 72 4.06 3.80 1.20
N PHE A 73 4.17 2.95 2.24
CA PHE A 73 3.46 3.15 3.49
C PHE A 73 3.91 4.44 4.20
N ASN A 74 5.23 4.69 4.27
CA ASN A 74 5.76 5.92 4.87
C ASN A 74 5.29 7.17 4.12
N ASN A 75 5.24 7.12 2.79
CA ASN A 75 4.84 8.27 1.98
C ASN A 75 3.33 8.58 2.06
N GLN A 76 2.51 7.62 2.49
CA GLN A 76 1.08 7.84 2.77
C GLN A 76 0.86 8.52 4.12
N GLN A 77 1.80 8.41 5.06
CA GLN A 77 1.69 9.04 6.36
C GLN A 77 2.06 10.51 6.28
N SER A 78 1.36 11.34 7.03
CA SER A 78 1.62 12.76 7.17
C SER A 78 1.76 13.12 8.65
N HIS A 79 2.80 13.86 8.97
CA HIS A 79 3.02 14.39 10.32
C HIS A 79 2.31 15.72 10.46
N TRP A 80 1.09 15.70 11.00
CA TRP A 80 0.21 16.87 11.12
C TRP A 80 0.55 17.79 12.29
N GLY A 81 1.42 17.35 13.21
CA GLY A 81 1.84 18.15 14.34
C GLY A 81 2.50 19.45 13.88
N ASN A 82 1.95 20.59 14.28
CA ASN A 82 2.52 21.90 14.00
C ASN A 82 2.37 22.82 15.21
N THR A 83 3.47 23.43 15.63
CA THR A 83 3.51 24.38 16.74
C THR A 83 4.11 25.70 16.29
N LYS A 84 3.64 26.79 16.87
CA LYS A 84 4.15 28.14 16.55
C LYS A 84 5.45 28.40 17.31
N THR A 85 6.50 28.76 16.60
CA THR A 85 7.75 29.27 17.18
C THR A 85 7.55 30.72 17.64
N ARG A 86 8.48 31.25 18.40
CA ARG A 86 8.40 32.65 18.88
C ARG A 86 8.30 33.66 17.76
N GLY A 87 8.76 33.36 16.55
CA GLY A 87 8.62 34.22 15.38
C GLY A 87 7.22 34.21 14.77
N GLU A 88 6.51 33.06 14.90
CA GLU A 88 5.19 32.83 14.31
C GLU A 88 4.02 33.21 15.24
N VAL A 89 4.30 33.42 16.53
CA VAL A 89 3.27 33.86 17.48
C VAL A 89 3.03 35.37 17.30
N ASP A 90 1.76 35.76 17.24
CA ASP A 90 1.37 37.17 17.18
C ASP A 90 1.67 37.88 18.50
N GLY A 91 2.17 39.10 18.42
CA GLY A 91 2.46 39.90 19.57
C GLY A 91 3.67 40.80 19.34
N SER A 92 3.95 41.71 20.31
CA SER A 92 5.03 42.64 20.22
C SER A 92 6.41 41.97 20.32
N THR A 93 7.32 42.37 19.44
CA THR A 93 8.75 42.00 19.47
C THR A 93 9.56 42.95 20.35
N LYS A 94 8.95 44.08 20.78
CA LYS A 94 9.61 45.09 21.62
C LYS A 94 10.06 44.47 22.94
N LYS A 95 11.21 44.93 23.45
CA LYS A 95 11.69 44.60 24.79
C LYS A 95 10.67 45.09 25.84
N ILE A 96 10.32 44.20 26.80
CA ILE A 96 9.23 44.48 27.76
C ILE A 96 9.56 45.69 28.66
N TYR A 97 10.78 45.80 29.13
CA TYR A 97 11.27 46.89 29.96
C TYR A 97 12.77 47.10 29.79
N ARG A 98 13.28 48.22 30.35
CA ARG A 98 14.70 48.59 30.29
C ARG A 98 15.62 47.56 30.91
N GLN A 99 16.89 47.55 30.49
CA GLN A 99 17.87 46.49 30.85
C GLN A 99 18.23 46.45 32.33
N LYS A 100 18.27 47.60 33.01
CA LYS A 100 18.64 47.73 34.43
C LYS A 100 17.66 48.66 35.16
N GLY A 101 17.64 48.59 36.52
CA GLY A 101 16.86 49.51 37.36
C GLY A 101 15.36 49.18 37.44
N THR A 102 14.96 47.93 37.22
CA THR A 102 13.55 47.48 37.30
C THR A 102 13.32 46.50 38.49
N GLY A 103 14.36 46.06 39.18
CA GLY A 103 14.24 45.05 40.25
C GLY A 103 13.82 43.66 39.81
N GLY A 104 13.47 43.45 38.56
CA GLY A 104 13.02 42.18 37.99
C GLY A 104 14.06 41.51 37.10
N ALA A 105 13.83 40.26 36.73
CA ALA A 105 14.68 39.51 35.83
C ALA A 105 14.72 40.17 34.43
N ARG A 106 15.83 40.06 33.72
CA ARG A 106 15.98 40.65 32.40
C ARG A 106 15.20 39.83 31.34
N HIS A 107 14.29 40.50 30.64
CA HIS A 107 13.50 39.88 29.58
C HIS A 107 13.58 40.68 28.28
N GLY A 108 13.47 39.94 27.18
CA GLY A 108 13.35 40.52 25.83
C GLY A 108 11.88 40.66 25.40
N SER A 109 11.51 39.96 24.36
CA SER A 109 10.16 40.01 23.81
C SER A 109 9.17 39.14 24.60
N LYS A 110 7.93 39.56 24.69
CA LYS A 110 6.82 38.82 25.30
C LYS A 110 6.50 37.46 24.60
N ARG A 111 6.96 37.30 23.36
CA ARG A 111 6.78 36.04 22.60
C ARG A 111 7.72 34.92 23.01
N ALA A 112 8.66 35.14 23.92
CA ALA A 112 9.64 34.14 24.33
C ALA A 112 8.96 32.91 24.95
N PRO A 113 9.54 31.70 24.80
CA PRO A 113 8.93 30.47 25.30
C PRO A 113 8.71 30.42 26.82
N ILE A 114 9.41 31.25 27.56
CA ILE A 114 9.28 31.38 29.01
C ILE A 114 7.97 32.02 29.47
N PHE A 115 7.26 32.67 28.58
CA PHE A 115 5.99 33.33 28.89
C PHE A 115 4.79 32.50 28.50
N VAL A 116 3.71 32.63 29.26
CA VAL A 116 2.41 32.07 28.91
C VAL A 116 1.96 32.65 27.56
N LYS A 117 1.48 31.83 26.67
CA LYS A 117 1.17 32.18 25.25
C LYS A 117 2.39 32.59 24.42
N GLY A 118 3.61 32.33 24.88
CA GLY A 118 4.82 32.44 24.05
C GLY A 118 4.95 31.28 23.06
N GLY A 119 5.91 31.37 22.15
CA GLY A 119 6.17 30.32 21.19
C GLY A 119 6.84 29.09 21.81
N ILE A 120 6.71 27.93 21.16
CA ILE A 120 7.38 26.69 21.55
C ILE A 120 8.77 26.64 20.91
N ALA A 121 9.81 26.30 21.68
CA ALA A 121 11.20 26.34 21.21
C ALA A 121 11.51 25.18 20.24
N LEU A 122 11.22 23.94 20.60
CA LEU A 122 11.54 22.71 19.84
C LEU A 122 10.29 21.86 19.61
N GLY A 123 9.20 22.50 19.24
CA GLY A 123 7.94 21.79 18.98
C GLY A 123 7.91 21.09 17.63
N PRO A 124 6.97 20.18 17.41
CA PRO A 124 6.78 19.51 16.14
C PRO A 124 6.42 20.54 15.05
N LYS A 125 6.99 20.35 13.88
CA LYS A 125 6.67 21.12 12.67
C LYS A 125 6.07 20.20 11.63
N PHE A 126 5.09 20.70 10.90
CA PHE A 126 4.56 19.99 9.75
C PHE A 126 5.69 19.70 8.77
N ARG A 127 5.87 18.41 8.46
CA ARG A 127 6.80 17.96 7.43
C ARG A 127 6.27 16.71 6.76
N LYS A 128 6.44 16.62 5.46
CA LYS A 128 6.24 15.41 4.70
C LYS A 128 7.58 14.69 4.60
N ALA A 129 7.77 13.62 5.37
CA ALA A 129 8.94 12.78 5.24
C ALA A 129 8.74 11.86 4.03
N SER A 130 9.20 12.26 2.85
CA SER A 130 9.14 11.41 1.66
C SER A 130 10.43 10.61 1.51
N LEU A 131 10.27 9.31 1.31
CA LEU A 131 11.33 8.39 0.94
C LEU A 131 11.22 8.10 -0.56
N ASP A 132 12.33 7.93 -1.24
CA ASP A 132 12.32 7.55 -2.65
C ASP A 132 13.11 6.25 -2.90
N LEU A 133 12.76 5.59 -3.99
CA LEU A 133 13.42 4.37 -4.47
C LEU A 133 13.87 4.58 -5.91
N PRO A 134 15.05 4.04 -6.28
CA PRO A 134 15.46 4.00 -7.68
C PRO A 134 14.41 3.32 -8.56
N GLN A 135 14.24 3.82 -9.79
CA GLN A 135 13.22 3.30 -10.72
C GLN A 135 13.36 1.79 -10.98
N LYS A 136 14.58 1.29 -11.13
CA LYS A 136 14.85 -0.15 -11.31
C LYS A 136 14.33 -0.98 -10.12
N MET A 137 14.44 -0.47 -8.89
CA MET A 137 13.91 -1.17 -7.70
C MET A 137 12.38 -1.12 -7.65
N LYS A 138 11.75 -0.01 -8.07
CA LYS A 138 10.28 0.09 -8.17
C LYS A 138 9.74 -0.95 -9.17
N THR A 139 10.37 -1.09 -10.33
CA THR A 139 10.00 -2.08 -11.35
C THR A 139 10.21 -3.51 -10.84
N ALA A 140 11.36 -3.82 -10.25
CA ALA A 140 11.64 -5.15 -9.69
C ALA A 140 10.67 -5.53 -8.55
N ALA A 141 10.26 -4.56 -7.71
CA ALA A 141 9.24 -4.78 -6.69
C ALA A 141 7.87 -5.09 -7.29
N LEU A 142 7.48 -4.39 -8.36
CA LEU A 142 6.22 -4.64 -9.06
C LEU A 142 6.19 -6.04 -9.68
N ILE A 143 7.25 -6.43 -10.40
CA ILE A 143 7.40 -7.77 -10.99
C ILE A 143 7.32 -8.84 -9.89
N SER A 144 8.04 -8.66 -8.78
CA SER A 144 8.00 -9.59 -7.64
C SER A 144 6.60 -9.73 -7.03
N ALA A 145 5.84 -8.63 -6.92
CA ALA A 145 4.47 -8.63 -6.41
C ALA A 145 3.51 -9.38 -7.36
N LEU A 146 3.59 -9.12 -8.67
CA LEU A 146 2.78 -9.78 -9.69
C LEU A 146 3.06 -11.29 -9.76
N SER A 147 4.34 -11.67 -9.77
CA SER A 147 4.75 -13.08 -9.79
C SER A 147 4.29 -13.81 -8.53
N GLN A 148 4.34 -13.17 -7.37
CA GLN A 148 3.84 -13.76 -6.12
C GLN A 148 2.33 -14.01 -6.20
N LYS A 149 1.54 -13.05 -6.72
CA LYS A 149 0.09 -13.20 -6.89
C LYS A 149 -0.28 -14.34 -7.84
N VAL A 150 0.49 -14.56 -8.90
CA VAL A 150 0.30 -15.69 -9.80
C VAL A 150 0.61 -17.03 -9.10
N LEU A 151 1.69 -17.11 -8.32
CA LEU A 151 2.04 -18.30 -7.55
C LEU A 151 0.96 -18.65 -6.51
N GLU A 152 0.31 -17.63 -5.91
CA GLU A 152 -0.80 -17.80 -4.98
C GLU A 152 -2.12 -18.18 -5.69
N GLY A 153 -2.19 -18.10 -7.02
CA GLY A 153 -3.39 -18.37 -7.82
C GLY A 153 -4.50 -17.32 -7.65
N GLU A 154 -4.11 -16.09 -7.36
CA GLU A 154 -5.02 -14.97 -7.08
C GLU A 154 -5.17 -14.01 -8.27
N VAL A 155 -4.61 -14.37 -9.42
CA VAL A 155 -4.69 -13.59 -10.67
C VAL A 155 -5.70 -14.24 -11.61
N MET A 156 -6.56 -13.43 -12.21
CA MET A 156 -7.54 -13.82 -13.22
C MET A 156 -7.59 -12.76 -14.32
N VAL A 157 -8.01 -13.16 -15.51
CA VAL A 157 -8.24 -12.23 -16.62
C VAL A 157 -9.72 -12.03 -16.83
N VAL A 158 -10.16 -10.77 -17.00
CA VAL A 158 -11.58 -10.43 -17.26
C VAL A 158 -11.72 -10.01 -18.69
N SER A 159 -12.65 -10.69 -19.40
CA SER A 159 -13.05 -10.33 -20.76
C SER A 159 -14.36 -9.54 -20.76
N GLY A 160 -14.46 -8.57 -21.68
CA GLY A 160 -15.70 -7.84 -21.95
C GLY A 160 -16.00 -6.70 -20.97
N LEU A 161 -14.99 -6.21 -20.26
CA LEU A 161 -15.15 -5.05 -19.37
C LEU A 161 -15.56 -3.78 -20.14
N ASP A 162 -15.14 -3.66 -21.40
CA ASP A 162 -15.51 -2.57 -22.31
C ASP A 162 -17.00 -2.50 -22.61
N LYS A 163 -17.69 -3.66 -22.54
CA LYS A 163 -19.13 -3.78 -22.77
C LYS A 163 -20.00 -3.49 -21.56
N ALA A 164 -19.36 -3.13 -20.42
CA ALA A 164 -20.09 -2.82 -19.20
C ALA A 164 -20.97 -1.58 -19.39
N THR A 165 -22.25 -1.70 -18.99
CA THR A 165 -23.24 -0.62 -19.15
C THR A 165 -23.07 0.53 -18.16
N GLY A 166 -22.08 0.45 -17.26
CA GLY A 166 -21.84 1.43 -16.17
C GLY A 166 -22.70 1.20 -14.93
N LYS A 167 -23.50 0.13 -14.91
CA LYS A 167 -24.33 -0.22 -13.74
C LYS A 167 -23.52 -0.98 -12.71
N THR A 168 -23.59 -0.53 -11.44
CA THR A 168 -22.94 -1.17 -10.28
C THR A 168 -23.36 -2.63 -10.07
N LYS A 169 -24.60 -2.99 -10.49
CA LYS A 169 -25.15 -4.33 -10.33
C LYS A 169 -24.31 -5.41 -11.03
N GLU A 170 -23.82 -5.13 -12.25
CA GLU A 170 -23.00 -6.06 -13.04
C GLU A 170 -21.71 -6.39 -12.33
N ILE A 171 -20.99 -5.36 -11.88
CA ILE A 171 -19.73 -5.52 -11.15
C ILE A 171 -19.94 -6.16 -9.77
N ALA A 172 -21.03 -5.82 -9.08
CA ALA A 172 -21.36 -6.45 -7.80
C ALA A 172 -21.63 -7.96 -7.94
N HIS A 173 -22.23 -8.41 -9.05
CA HIS A 173 -22.38 -9.84 -9.35
C HIS A 173 -21.02 -10.52 -9.55
N LEU A 174 -20.11 -9.91 -10.30
CA LEU A 174 -18.76 -10.41 -10.51
C LEU A 174 -18.03 -10.60 -9.17
N VAL A 175 -18.05 -9.57 -8.28
CA VAL A 175 -17.38 -9.64 -6.97
C VAL A 175 -17.96 -10.74 -6.08
N LYS A 176 -19.30 -10.89 -6.08
CA LYS A 176 -19.98 -11.97 -5.36
C LYS A 176 -19.60 -13.35 -5.88
N ALA A 177 -19.54 -13.53 -7.21
CA ALA A 177 -19.14 -14.79 -7.82
C ALA A 177 -17.69 -15.17 -7.45
N LEU A 178 -16.79 -14.19 -7.35
CA LEU A 178 -15.40 -14.42 -6.93
C LEU A 178 -15.26 -14.73 -5.43
N ASN A 179 -16.23 -14.37 -4.61
CA ASN A 179 -16.20 -14.54 -3.14
C ASN A 179 -14.91 -14.02 -2.49
N LYS A 180 -14.42 -12.84 -2.92
CA LYS A 180 -13.21 -12.20 -2.42
C LYS A 180 -13.53 -10.88 -1.75
N LYS A 181 -12.80 -10.57 -0.66
CA LYS A 181 -13.02 -9.34 0.14
C LYS A 181 -12.46 -8.08 -0.50
N SER A 182 -11.36 -8.20 -1.24
CA SER A 182 -10.70 -7.07 -1.89
C SER A 182 -10.22 -7.48 -3.28
N VAL A 183 -10.71 -6.80 -4.29
CA VAL A 183 -10.42 -7.08 -5.71
C VAL A 183 -9.83 -5.83 -6.34
N LEU A 184 -8.72 -5.98 -7.05
CA LEU A 184 -8.11 -4.92 -7.84
C LEU A 184 -8.27 -5.23 -9.32
N VAL A 185 -8.96 -4.35 -10.05
CA VAL A 185 -9.11 -4.44 -11.52
C VAL A 185 -8.07 -3.54 -12.17
N ILE A 186 -7.30 -4.10 -13.07
CA ILE A 186 -6.29 -3.38 -13.84
C ILE A 186 -6.76 -3.31 -15.28
N THR A 187 -6.90 -2.08 -15.78
CA THR A 187 -7.40 -1.75 -17.09
C THR A 187 -6.38 -0.98 -17.91
N ASP A 188 -6.67 -0.86 -19.17
CA ASP A 188 -5.93 -0.01 -20.10
C ASP A 188 -6.14 1.49 -19.85
N GLY A 189 -7.29 1.87 -19.28
CA GLY A 189 -7.71 3.25 -19.04
C GLY A 189 -8.78 3.76 -20.01
N SER A 190 -9.18 2.96 -20.99
CA SER A 190 -10.24 3.29 -21.96
C SER A 190 -11.66 3.12 -21.38
N GLU A 191 -11.83 2.27 -20.35
CA GLU A 191 -13.13 1.82 -19.85
C GLU A 191 -13.76 2.81 -18.84
N LYS A 192 -14.22 3.95 -19.33
CA LYS A 192 -14.87 4.99 -18.50
C LYS A 192 -16.16 4.50 -17.83
N SER A 193 -16.97 3.71 -18.53
CA SER A 193 -18.22 3.12 -18.02
C SER A 193 -17.98 2.14 -16.88
N ALA A 194 -17.00 1.25 -17.02
CA ALA A 194 -16.61 0.32 -15.96
C ALA A 194 -16.12 1.06 -14.71
N ASN A 195 -15.35 2.13 -14.86
CA ASN A 195 -14.88 2.94 -13.74
C ASN A 195 -16.04 3.59 -12.96
N LEU A 196 -17.09 4.07 -13.65
CA LEU A 196 -18.30 4.59 -13.00
C LEU A 196 -19.02 3.50 -12.19
N ALA A 197 -19.07 2.27 -12.71
CA ALA A 197 -19.69 1.14 -12.02
C ALA A 197 -18.90 0.66 -10.78
N VAL A 198 -17.56 0.76 -10.80
CA VAL A 198 -16.66 0.28 -9.74
C VAL A 198 -16.59 1.26 -8.58
N ARG A 199 -16.49 2.57 -8.81
CA ARG A 199 -16.13 3.58 -7.81
C ARG A 199 -17.01 3.60 -6.54
N ASN A 200 -18.25 3.10 -6.62
CA ASN A 200 -19.19 3.05 -5.50
C ASN A 200 -19.06 1.76 -4.64
N LEU A 201 -18.30 0.79 -5.10
CA LEU A 201 -18.15 -0.51 -4.42
C LEU A 201 -16.86 -0.51 -3.60
N SER A 202 -16.95 -0.65 -2.29
CA SER A 202 -15.79 -0.66 -1.38
C SER A 202 -14.90 -1.89 -1.52
N ALA A 203 -15.45 -3.01 -2.01
CA ALA A 203 -14.72 -4.27 -2.16
C ALA A 203 -13.82 -4.32 -3.41
N ILE A 204 -13.96 -3.36 -4.33
CA ILE A 204 -13.24 -3.38 -5.60
C ILE A 204 -12.63 -2.01 -5.88
N ASN A 205 -11.39 -2.03 -6.36
CA ASN A 205 -10.69 -0.85 -6.83
C ASN A 205 -10.30 -1.05 -8.30
N MET A 206 -10.30 0.03 -9.06
CA MET A 206 -9.90 0.02 -10.46
C MET A 206 -8.71 0.94 -10.69
N LEU A 207 -7.71 0.45 -11.41
CA LEU A 207 -6.50 1.20 -11.71
C LEU A 207 -6.06 0.96 -13.15
N GLN A 208 -5.40 1.96 -13.71
CA GLN A 208 -4.73 1.82 -14.99
C GLN A 208 -3.41 1.06 -14.84
N ALA A 209 -3.04 0.26 -15.83
CA ALA A 209 -1.79 -0.51 -15.86
C ALA A 209 -0.55 0.38 -15.68
N VAL A 210 -0.59 1.61 -16.22
CA VAL A 210 0.50 2.60 -16.08
C VAL A 210 0.71 3.02 -14.63
N ASN A 211 -0.35 3.16 -13.85
CA ASN A 211 -0.30 3.67 -12.47
C ASN A 211 -0.17 2.56 -11.42
N LEU A 212 -0.09 1.30 -11.83
CA LEU A 212 -0.01 0.16 -10.91
C LEU A 212 1.26 0.20 -10.08
N ASN A 213 1.12 0.02 -8.76
CA ASN A 213 2.21 -0.03 -7.80
C ASN A 213 2.26 -1.38 -7.07
N ALA A 214 3.46 -1.79 -6.63
CA ALA A 214 3.65 -3.02 -5.85
C ALA A 214 2.79 -3.05 -4.58
N TYR A 215 2.63 -1.92 -3.89
CA TYR A 215 1.78 -1.80 -2.70
C TYR A 215 0.31 -2.17 -3.00
N GLN A 216 -0.26 -1.62 -4.07
CA GLN A 216 -1.65 -1.88 -4.45
C GLN A 216 -1.86 -3.35 -4.85
N THR A 217 -0.88 -3.94 -5.55
CA THR A 217 -0.91 -5.36 -5.93
C THR A 217 -0.90 -6.28 -4.71
N VAL A 218 -0.09 -5.98 -3.69
CA VAL A 218 -0.01 -6.81 -2.47
C VAL A 218 -1.23 -6.61 -1.57
N ASN A 219 -1.76 -5.38 -1.50
CA ASN A 219 -2.88 -5.04 -0.63
C ASN A 219 -4.22 -5.64 -1.07
N CYS A 220 -4.39 -5.99 -2.34
CA CYS A 220 -5.57 -6.68 -2.83
C CYS A 220 -5.49 -8.19 -2.62
N GLN A 221 -6.63 -8.85 -2.42
CA GLN A 221 -6.70 -10.31 -2.32
C GLN A 221 -6.72 -10.98 -3.69
N SER A 222 -7.40 -10.38 -4.68
CA SER A 222 -7.43 -10.90 -6.05
C SER A 222 -7.17 -9.80 -7.05
N LEU A 223 -6.45 -10.15 -8.11
CA LEU A 223 -6.07 -9.27 -9.20
C LEU A 223 -6.84 -9.68 -10.47
N LEU A 224 -7.58 -8.75 -11.03
CA LEU A 224 -8.27 -8.92 -12.31
C LEU A 224 -7.60 -8.06 -13.37
N LEU A 225 -7.15 -8.69 -14.45
CA LEU A 225 -6.46 -8.02 -15.55
C LEU A 225 -7.35 -7.98 -16.78
N THR A 226 -7.41 -6.87 -17.52
CA THR A 226 -7.91 -6.91 -18.88
C THR A 226 -6.80 -7.40 -19.84
N PRO A 227 -7.11 -8.04 -20.96
CA PRO A 227 -6.10 -8.49 -21.92
C PRO A 227 -5.21 -7.34 -22.42
N GLU A 228 -5.79 -6.16 -22.62
CA GLU A 228 -5.08 -4.94 -23.03
C GLU A 228 -4.14 -4.43 -21.93
N ALA A 229 -4.57 -4.48 -20.68
CA ALA A 229 -3.74 -4.11 -19.53
C ALA A 229 -2.49 -4.99 -19.40
N VAL A 230 -2.59 -6.28 -19.74
CA VAL A 230 -1.41 -7.18 -19.75
C VAL A 230 -0.37 -6.68 -20.75
N ASN A 231 -0.79 -6.32 -21.96
CA ASN A 231 0.11 -5.78 -23.00
C ASN A 231 0.79 -4.49 -22.55
N LYS A 232 0.06 -3.58 -21.88
CA LYS A 232 0.63 -2.34 -21.33
C LYS A 232 1.59 -2.60 -20.18
N LEU A 233 1.34 -3.59 -19.33
CA LEU A 233 2.28 -3.99 -18.27
C LEU A 233 3.60 -4.51 -18.86
N ILE A 234 3.54 -5.30 -19.92
CA ILE A 234 4.72 -5.77 -20.65
C ILE A 234 5.52 -4.59 -21.19
N ALA A 235 4.87 -3.69 -21.94
CA ALA A 235 5.51 -2.52 -22.51
C ALA A 235 6.16 -1.62 -21.43
N ARG A 236 5.51 -1.47 -20.28
CA ARG A 236 6.05 -0.73 -19.14
C ARG A 236 7.31 -1.37 -18.56
N VAL A 237 7.32 -2.69 -18.40
CA VAL A 237 8.48 -3.43 -17.86
C VAL A 237 9.65 -3.39 -18.83
N GLU A 238 9.39 -3.51 -20.12
CA GLU A 238 10.40 -3.41 -21.17
C GLU A 238 10.94 -1.98 -21.38
N GLY A 239 10.39 -0.99 -20.70
CA GLY A 239 10.83 0.42 -20.80
C GLY A 239 10.35 1.15 -22.05
N LYS A 240 9.41 0.60 -22.81
CA LYS A 240 8.90 1.20 -24.06
C LYS A 240 7.95 2.36 -23.83
N LEU A 241 7.21 2.37 -22.71
CA LEU A 241 6.24 3.42 -22.37
C LEU A 241 6.87 4.80 -22.12
N ASN A 242 8.08 4.84 -21.57
CA ASN A 242 8.76 6.11 -21.32
C ASN A 242 9.24 6.82 -22.59
N GLN A 243 9.30 6.12 -23.74
CA GLN A 243 9.71 6.69 -25.02
C GLN A 243 8.52 7.31 -25.77
N GLU A 244 7.31 6.80 -25.58
CA GLU A 244 6.10 7.35 -26.22
C GLU A 244 5.62 8.64 -25.53
N GLU A 245 5.75 8.74 -24.20
CA GLU A 245 5.39 9.97 -23.47
C GLU A 245 6.36 11.12 -23.77
N THR A 246 7.64 10.84 -23.98
CA THR A 246 8.65 11.86 -24.37
C THR A 246 8.57 12.25 -25.86
N ALA A 247 7.98 11.43 -26.70
CA ALA A 247 7.78 11.74 -28.12
C ALA A 247 6.52 12.58 -28.38
N ASN A 248 5.56 12.60 -27.45
CA ASN A 248 4.29 13.34 -27.53
C ASN A 248 4.27 14.63 -26.66
N ALA A 249 5.37 14.96 -25.99
CA ALA A 249 5.56 16.19 -25.21
C ALA A 249 6.52 17.15 -25.95
#